data_ff20e66d35d9f3a4ab676a873504dd62
#
_entry.id   ff20e66d35d9f3a4ab676a873504dd62
#
_cell.length_a   1.000
_cell.length_b   1.000
_cell.length_c   1.000
_cell.angle_alpha   90.00
_cell.angle_beta   90.00
_cell.angle_gamma   90.00
#
_symmetry.space_group_name_H-M   'P 1'
#
loop_
_entity.id
_entity.type
_entity.pdbx_description
1 polymer ?
#
loop_
_entity_poly.entity_id
_entity_poly.type
_entity_poly.pdbx_seq_one_letter_code
_entity_poly.pdbx_strand_id
1 'polypeptide(L)'
;MKYPFLRITPPFLLSALVLFAAPVAESTLPNETLRYSVNWPSGVSLGEATLTASSSREAKGPERMHFQFDLDAGVPGFAVSDRFRSAASGSFCSAEFQKTTSHGSKKVDDKETFDSDSGTVTRGSGSGEAQISANACGKDALAFLYFVRQELSQGRMPPRQTVFFGAPYEIKLDSVGMESVKIGNASVATDHVKASVTGASANINFDLFFLQDRARTLALVRVPLALGTFSLELVK
;
A
#
# COMPACT_ATOMS: atom_id res chain seq x y z
N MET A 1 2.84 -87.80 -4.33
CA MET A 1 2.07 -86.81 -3.56
C MET A 1 2.46 -85.44 -4.02
N LYS A 2 1.54 -84.74 -4.73
CA LYS A 2 1.77 -83.37 -5.28
C LYS A 2 1.00 -82.43 -4.40
N TYR A 3 1.64 -81.41 -3.81
CA TYR A 3 0.99 -80.33 -3.09
C TYR A 3 0.87 -79.13 -4.04
N PRO A 4 -0.29 -78.48 -4.17
CA PRO A 4 -0.44 -77.25 -4.94
C PRO A 4 -0.02 -76.04 -4.11
N PHE A 5 0.82 -75.14 -4.67
CA PHE A 5 1.17 -73.83 -4.13
C PHE A 5 0.02 -72.85 -4.32
N LEU A 6 -0.52 -72.38 -3.22
CA LEU A 6 -1.51 -71.32 -3.18
C LEU A 6 -0.80 -69.96 -3.30
N ARG A 7 -1.00 -69.22 -4.41
CA ARG A 7 -0.51 -67.86 -4.60
C ARG A 7 -1.44 -66.89 -3.92
N ILE A 8 -0.99 -66.22 -2.87
CA ILE A 8 -1.68 -65.11 -2.21
C ILE A 8 -1.20 -63.82 -2.88
N THR A 9 -2.09 -63.12 -3.61
CA THR A 9 -1.85 -61.77 -4.12
C THR A 9 -2.23 -60.75 -3.07
N PRO A 10 -1.37 -59.78 -2.69
CA PRO A 10 -1.75 -58.74 -1.74
C PRO A 10 -2.66 -57.68 -2.41
N PRO A 11 -3.64 -57.14 -1.70
CA PRO A 11 -4.48 -56.08 -2.22
C PRO A 11 -3.68 -54.74 -2.28
N PHE A 12 -3.64 -54.13 -3.45
CA PHE A 12 -3.11 -52.80 -3.64
C PHE A 12 -4.09 -51.80 -3.02
N LEU A 13 -3.72 -51.20 -1.87
CA LEU A 13 -4.42 -50.10 -1.25
C LEU A 13 -4.09 -48.80 -2.03
N LEU A 14 -5.03 -48.37 -2.86
CA LEU A 14 -4.95 -47.10 -3.55
C LEU A 14 -5.29 -46.01 -2.55
N SER A 15 -4.27 -45.36 -1.94
CA SER A 15 -4.46 -44.19 -1.09
C SER A 15 -4.77 -42.97 -1.97
N ALA A 16 -6.02 -42.57 -2.01
CA ALA A 16 -6.46 -41.33 -2.65
C ALA A 16 -5.94 -40.14 -1.82
N LEU A 17 -4.94 -39.43 -2.36
CA LEU A 17 -4.45 -38.16 -1.81
C LEU A 17 -5.48 -37.08 -2.08
N VAL A 18 -6.32 -36.76 -1.10
CA VAL A 18 -7.24 -35.62 -1.19
C VAL A 18 -6.44 -34.33 -0.98
N LEU A 19 -6.13 -33.63 -2.05
CA LEU A 19 -5.59 -32.26 -1.99
C LEU A 19 -6.69 -31.34 -1.46
N PHE A 20 -6.61 -30.96 -0.20
CA PHE A 20 -7.37 -29.84 0.34
C PHE A 20 -6.78 -28.55 -0.24
N ALA A 21 -7.45 -27.97 -1.23
CA ALA A 21 -7.21 -26.58 -1.61
C ALA A 21 -7.62 -25.71 -0.41
N ALA A 22 -6.64 -25.11 0.27
CA ALA A 22 -6.93 -24.13 1.30
C ALA A 22 -7.70 -22.97 0.65
N PRO A 23 -8.82 -22.49 1.26
CA PRO A 23 -9.52 -21.33 0.75
C PRO A 23 -8.54 -20.14 0.77
N VAL A 24 -8.35 -19.49 -0.38
CA VAL A 24 -7.68 -18.21 -0.45
C VAL A 24 -8.52 -17.26 0.38
N ALA A 25 -8.00 -16.82 1.53
CA ALA A 25 -8.67 -15.85 2.37
C ALA A 25 -8.83 -14.55 1.55
N GLU A 26 -10.06 -14.24 1.14
CA GLU A 26 -10.39 -12.94 0.58
C GLU A 26 -10.00 -11.89 1.62
N SER A 27 -9.08 -11.00 1.24
CA SER A 27 -8.66 -9.89 2.08
C SER A 27 -9.78 -8.86 2.08
N THR A 28 -10.72 -8.99 3.02
CA THR A 28 -11.67 -7.92 3.28
C THR A 28 -10.95 -6.83 4.07
N LEU A 29 -10.39 -5.84 3.36
CA LEU A 29 -9.98 -4.61 4.03
C LEU A 29 -11.22 -3.95 4.61
N PRO A 30 -11.18 -3.54 5.88
CA PRO A 30 -12.29 -2.81 6.46
C PRO A 30 -12.46 -1.47 5.75
N ASN A 31 -13.71 -1.03 5.58
CA ASN A 31 -13.97 0.37 5.29
C ASN A 31 -13.42 1.17 6.47
N GLU A 32 -12.50 2.08 6.20
CA GLU A 32 -11.85 2.85 7.26
C GLU A 32 -11.62 4.31 6.85
N THR A 33 -11.56 5.15 7.86
CA THR A 33 -11.12 6.55 7.73
C THR A 33 -10.13 6.83 8.86
N LEU A 34 -8.88 7.05 8.50
CA LEU A 34 -7.80 7.37 9.42
C LEU A 34 -7.49 8.86 9.31
N ARG A 35 -7.38 9.54 10.45
CA ARG A 35 -7.05 10.98 10.52
C ARG A 35 -5.66 11.14 11.09
N TYR A 36 -4.92 12.09 10.54
CA TYR A 36 -3.53 12.38 10.93
C TYR A 36 -3.36 13.87 11.19
N SER A 37 -2.54 14.19 12.20
CA SER A 37 -1.94 15.51 12.36
C SER A 37 -0.64 15.57 11.54
N VAL A 38 -0.46 16.64 10.79
CA VAL A 38 0.79 16.94 10.06
C VAL A 38 1.62 17.87 10.90
N ASN A 39 2.81 17.43 11.32
CA ASN A 39 3.60 18.17 12.29
C ASN A 39 4.96 18.61 11.75
N TRP A 40 5.38 19.79 12.16
CA TRP A 40 6.74 20.34 12.01
C TRP A 40 7.72 19.56 12.90
N PRO A 41 9.05 19.55 12.59
CA PRO A 41 10.07 18.90 13.44
C PRO A 41 10.03 19.29 14.93
N SER A 42 9.55 20.49 15.26
CA SER A 42 9.34 20.93 16.64
C SER A 42 8.08 20.39 17.32
N GLY A 43 7.24 19.62 16.60
CA GLY A 43 5.96 19.12 17.09
C GLY A 43 4.79 20.08 16.92
N VAL A 44 4.99 21.26 16.32
CA VAL A 44 3.90 22.20 16.00
C VAL A 44 3.08 21.64 14.84
N SER A 45 1.76 21.56 15.02
CA SER A 45 0.85 21.12 13.96
C SER A 45 0.82 22.14 12.82
N LEU A 46 0.96 21.63 11.60
CA LEU A 46 0.86 22.39 10.36
C LEU A 46 -0.49 22.20 9.66
N GLY A 47 -1.22 21.15 10.03
CA GLY A 47 -2.47 20.79 9.37
C GLY A 47 -2.87 19.35 9.63
N GLU A 48 -3.73 18.84 8.76
CA GLU A 48 -4.34 17.53 8.91
C GLU A 48 -4.27 16.74 7.61
N ALA A 49 -4.31 15.41 7.73
CA ALA A 49 -4.51 14.53 6.60
C ALA A 49 -5.55 13.46 6.93
N THR A 50 -6.21 12.94 5.89
CA THR A 50 -7.18 11.86 6.00
C THR A 50 -6.84 10.79 4.98
N LEU A 51 -6.77 9.53 5.42
CA LEU A 51 -6.62 8.35 4.58
C LEU A 51 -7.88 7.50 4.70
N THR A 52 -8.55 7.26 3.57
CA THR A 52 -9.79 6.48 3.53
C THR A 52 -9.63 5.28 2.62
N ALA A 53 -10.15 4.14 3.06
CA ALA A 53 -10.33 2.95 2.24
C ALA A 53 -11.79 2.52 2.24
N SER A 54 -12.28 2.11 1.09
CA SER A 54 -13.59 1.49 0.93
C SER A 54 -13.57 0.42 -0.14
N SER A 55 -14.45 -0.57 -0.02
CA SER A 55 -14.66 -1.56 -1.06
C SER A 55 -16.05 -1.40 -1.68
N SER A 56 -16.15 -1.66 -2.96
CA SER A 56 -17.41 -1.73 -3.68
C SER A 56 -17.44 -2.99 -4.53
N ARG A 57 -18.59 -3.65 -4.59
CA ARG A 57 -18.82 -4.80 -5.47
C ARG A 57 -20.07 -4.54 -6.30
N GLU A 58 -19.94 -4.51 -7.61
CA GLU A 58 -21.09 -4.54 -8.50
C GLU A 58 -21.73 -5.92 -8.44
N ALA A 59 -23.05 -6.02 -8.68
CA ALA A 59 -23.84 -7.24 -8.49
C ALA A 59 -23.31 -8.50 -9.20
N LYS A 60 -22.48 -8.33 -10.24
CA LYS A 60 -21.82 -9.42 -10.99
C LYS A 60 -20.36 -9.10 -11.35
N GLY A 61 -19.78 -8.04 -10.78
CA GLY A 61 -18.41 -7.59 -11.05
C GLY A 61 -17.41 -8.04 -9.99
N PRO A 62 -16.12 -7.93 -10.28
CA PRO A 62 -15.07 -8.10 -9.29
C PRO A 62 -15.15 -7.02 -8.21
N GLU A 63 -14.68 -7.34 -7.02
CA GLU A 63 -14.53 -6.37 -5.96
C GLU A 63 -13.51 -5.29 -6.37
N ARG A 64 -13.88 -4.03 -6.16
CA ARG A 64 -13.02 -2.88 -6.38
C ARG A 64 -12.73 -2.20 -5.04
N MET A 65 -11.47 -1.88 -4.85
CA MET A 65 -10.97 -1.11 -3.71
C MET A 65 -10.80 0.35 -4.14
N HIS A 66 -11.22 1.27 -3.28
CA HIS A 66 -11.06 2.70 -3.48
C HIS A 66 -10.27 3.27 -2.31
N PHE A 67 -9.17 3.96 -2.62
CA PHE A 67 -8.32 4.60 -1.63
C PHE A 67 -8.27 6.09 -1.90
N GLN A 68 -8.29 6.88 -0.83
CA GLN A 68 -8.23 8.33 -0.91
C GLN A 68 -7.27 8.85 0.16
N PHE A 69 -6.48 9.83 -0.21
CA PHE A 69 -5.65 10.58 0.71
C PHE A 69 -5.86 12.08 0.45
N ASP A 70 -6.22 12.79 1.50
CA ASP A 70 -6.42 14.23 1.50
C ASP A 70 -5.51 14.84 2.56
N LEU A 71 -4.72 15.84 2.19
CA LEU A 71 -3.85 16.58 3.09
C LEU A 71 -4.07 18.07 2.87
N ASP A 72 -4.26 18.80 3.95
CA ASP A 72 -4.26 20.26 4.01
C ASP A 72 -3.34 20.69 5.14
N ALA A 73 -2.27 21.38 4.78
CA ALA A 73 -1.27 21.85 5.72
C ALA A 73 -0.70 23.19 5.24
N GLY A 74 0.03 23.89 6.10
CA GLY A 74 0.71 25.09 5.68
C GLY A 74 1.28 25.92 6.82
N VAL A 75 2.02 26.93 6.42
CA VAL A 75 2.51 28.00 7.27
C VAL A 75 2.03 29.34 6.69
N PRO A 76 2.06 30.46 7.44
CA PRO A 76 1.68 31.75 6.92
C PRO A 76 2.37 32.07 5.58
N GLY A 77 1.57 32.30 4.53
CA GLY A 77 2.04 32.59 3.19
C GLY A 77 2.37 31.39 2.30
N PHE A 78 2.32 30.15 2.81
CA PHE A 78 2.55 28.95 2.01
C PHE A 78 1.60 27.80 2.40
N ALA A 79 0.59 27.57 1.59
CA ALA A 79 -0.38 26.48 1.77
C ALA A 79 0.00 25.27 0.94
N VAL A 80 -0.26 24.07 1.48
CA VAL A 80 -0.12 22.78 0.84
C VAL A 80 -1.45 22.06 0.85
N SER A 81 -1.89 21.58 -0.31
CA SER A 81 -3.11 20.78 -0.45
C SER A 81 -2.83 19.64 -1.41
N ASP A 82 -2.92 18.42 -0.95
CA ASP A 82 -2.71 17.20 -1.73
C ASP A 82 -3.96 16.34 -1.71
N ARG A 83 -4.36 15.85 -2.87
CA ARG A 83 -5.52 14.98 -3.09
C ARG A 83 -5.11 13.83 -3.97
N PHE A 84 -5.14 12.61 -3.41
CA PHE A 84 -4.84 11.39 -4.15
C PHE A 84 -6.05 10.48 -4.13
N ARG A 85 -6.35 9.87 -5.28
CA ARG A 85 -7.46 8.94 -5.48
C ARG A 85 -6.96 7.73 -6.22
N SER A 86 -7.30 6.55 -5.75
CA SER A 86 -6.89 5.28 -6.34
C SER A 86 -8.08 4.35 -6.43
N ALA A 87 -8.17 3.63 -7.54
CA ALA A 87 -9.05 2.48 -7.72
C ALA A 87 -8.20 1.27 -8.07
N ALA A 88 -8.39 0.17 -7.33
CA ALA A 88 -7.62 -1.06 -7.50
C ALA A 88 -8.52 -2.30 -7.41
N SER A 89 -8.00 -3.44 -7.83
CA SER A 89 -8.62 -4.75 -7.63
C SER A 89 -8.47 -5.21 -6.17
N GLY A 90 -9.16 -6.29 -5.77
CA GLY A 90 -8.98 -6.94 -4.46
C GLY A 90 -7.56 -7.48 -4.21
N SER A 91 -6.73 -7.63 -5.26
CA SER A 91 -5.30 -7.96 -5.18
C SER A 91 -4.38 -6.72 -5.18
N PHE A 92 -4.93 -5.53 -5.03
CA PHE A 92 -4.22 -4.24 -5.06
C PHE A 92 -3.51 -3.92 -6.39
N CYS A 93 -3.93 -4.54 -7.49
CA CYS A 93 -3.49 -4.09 -8.81
C CYS A 93 -4.29 -2.82 -9.15
N SER A 94 -3.61 -1.72 -9.37
CA SER A 94 -4.24 -0.44 -9.69
C SER A 94 -4.95 -0.50 -11.05
N ALA A 95 -6.09 0.18 -11.13
CA ALA A 95 -6.80 0.43 -12.37
C ALA A 95 -6.68 1.91 -12.76
N GLU A 96 -6.78 2.80 -11.77
CA GLU A 96 -6.68 4.24 -11.99
C GLU A 96 -6.06 4.91 -10.74
N PHE A 97 -5.23 5.91 -10.97
CA PHE A 97 -4.71 6.78 -9.92
C PHE A 97 -4.76 8.24 -10.39
N GLN A 98 -5.21 9.13 -9.53
CA GLN A 98 -5.21 10.57 -9.75
C GLN A 98 -4.48 11.26 -8.61
N LYS A 99 -3.60 12.19 -8.97
CA LYS A 99 -2.83 13.02 -8.06
C LYS A 99 -3.02 14.48 -8.39
N THR A 100 -3.68 15.22 -7.50
CA THR A 100 -3.82 16.67 -7.58
C THR A 100 -3.08 17.29 -6.40
N THR A 101 -2.10 18.13 -6.67
CA THR A 101 -1.31 18.81 -5.63
C THR A 101 -1.30 20.32 -5.85
N SER A 102 -1.31 21.06 -4.75
CA SER A 102 -1.19 22.53 -4.74
C SER A 102 -0.22 22.95 -3.63
N HIS A 103 0.98 23.37 -4.00
CA HIS A 103 2.03 23.80 -3.08
C HIS A 103 2.35 25.28 -3.36
N GLY A 104 1.74 26.19 -2.59
CA GLY A 104 1.75 27.60 -2.87
C GLY A 104 1.10 27.91 -4.22
N SER A 105 1.85 28.45 -5.16
CA SER A 105 1.37 28.75 -6.54
C SER A 105 1.53 27.57 -7.50
N LYS A 106 2.32 26.54 -7.14
CA LYS A 106 2.57 25.37 -7.99
C LYS A 106 1.42 24.39 -7.88
N LYS A 107 0.80 24.06 -9.02
CA LYS A 107 -0.27 23.07 -9.13
C LYS A 107 0.17 21.95 -10.06
N VAL A 108 -0.16 20.71 -9.72
CA VAL A 108 0.05 19.53 -10.57
C VAL A 108 -1.24 18.71 -10.54
N ASP A 109 -1.65 18.25 -11.71
CA ASP A 109 -2.74 17.29 -11.89
C ASP A 109 -2.25 16.19 -12.83
N ASP A 110 -2.06 15.00 -12.29
CA ASP A 110 -1.61 13.81 -13.00
C ASP A 110 -2.68 12.72 -12.86
N LYS A 111 -2.98 12.05 -13.98
CA LYS A 111 -3.82 10.85 -14.00
C LYS A 111 -3.04 9.69 -14.60
N GLU A 112 -3.09 8.53 -13.94
CA GLU A 112 -2.47 7.29 -14.38
C GLU A 112 -3.57 6.22 -14.55
N THR A 113 -3.62 5.59 -15.72
CA THR A 113 -4.51 4.48 -16.03
C THR A 113 -3.68 3.24 -16.29
N PHE A 114 -4.02 2.15 -15.60
CA PHE A 114 -3.28 0.89 -15.61
C PHE A 114 -4.01 -0.12 -16.49
N ASP A 115 -3.32 -0.63 -17.49
CA ASP A 115 -3.78 -1.73 -18.33
C ASP A 115 -2.99 -2.99 -17.94
N SER A 116 -3.65 -3.88 -17.21
CA SER A 116 -3.06 -5.15 -16.76
C SER A 116 -2.83 -6.14 -17.91
N ASP A 117 -3.61 -6.03 -19.00
CA ASP A 117 -3.53 -6.97 -20.12
C ASP A 117 -2.32 -6.67 -21.00
N SER A 118 -2.05 -5.38 -21.24
CA SER A 118 -0.88 -4.94 -22.00
C SER A 118 0.36 -4.72 -21.12
N GLY A 119 0.21 -4.67 -19.79
CA GLY A 119 1.29 -4.34 -18.86
C GLY A 119 1.80 -2.91 -19.06
N THR A 120 0.91 -1.96 -19.30
CA THR A 120 1.25 -0.55 -19.51
C THR A 120 0.51 0.36 -18.54
N VAL A 121 1.15 1.49 -18.23
CA VAL A 121 0.54 2.63 -17.52
C VAL A 121 0.54 3.81 -18.45
N THR A 122 -0.64 4.33 -18.73
CA THR A 122 -0.81 5.59 -19.47
C THR A 122 -0.93 6.72 -18.46
N ARG A 123 0.01 7.65 -18.51
CA ARG A 123 0.00 8.87 -17.70
C ARG A 123 -0.46 10.04 -18.54
N GLY A 124 -1.56 10.69 -18.12
CA GLY A 124 -2.01 11.98 -18.62
C GLY A 124 -1.64 13.10 -17.64
N SER A 125 -1.09 14.19 -18.14
CA SER A 125 -0.80 15.40 -17.38
C SER A 125 -1.01 16.63 -18.25
N GLY A 126 -0.96 17.82 -17.67
CA GLY A 126 -1.07 19.08 -18.44
C GLY A 126 -0.01 19.24 -19.55
N SER A 127 1.04 18.42 -19.55
CA SER A 127 2.10 18.39 -20.56
C SER A 127 1.91 17.31 -21.65
N GLY A 128 0.82 16.52 -21.61
CA GLY A 128 0.52 15.48 -22.58
C GLY A 128 0.40 14.08 -21.98
N GLU A 129 0.35 13.07 -22.85
CA GLU A 129 0.28 11.66 -22.46
C GLU A 129 1.62 10.96 -22.66
N ALA A 130 1.93 10.02 -21.76
CA ALA A 130 3.08 9.13 -21.86
C ALA A 130 2.68 7.71 -21.50
N GLN A 131 3.21 6.72 -22.23
CA GLN A 131 3.07 5.31 -21.88
C GLN A 131 4.35 4.81 -21.23
N ILE A 132 4.18 4.05 -20.15
CA ILE A 132 5.26 3.50 -19.34
C ILE A 132 5.00 2.00 -19.19
N SER A 133 6.03 1.19 -19.40
CA SER A 133 5.93 -0.25 -19.15
C SER A 133 5.76 -0.52 -17.65
N ALA A 134 4.84 -1.41 -17.33
CA ALA A 134 4.56 -1.86 -15.98
C ALA A 134 4.45 -3.38 -15.93
N ASN A 135 4.42 -3.94 -14.73
CA ASN A 135 4.02 -5.33 -14.55
C ASN A 135 2.50 -5.46 -14.70
N ALA A 136 2.00 -6.67 -14.99
CA ALA A 136 0.56 -6.95 -15.09
C ALA A 136 -0.26 -6.53 -13.86
N CYS A 137 0.39 -6.40 -12.70
CA CYS A 137 -0.20 -5.90 -11.45
C CYS A 137 0.58 -4.66 -10.96
N GLY A 138 0.63 -3.61 -11.80
CA GLY A 138 1.17 -2.31 -11.41
C GLY A 138 0.40 -1.74 -10.21
N LYS A 139 1.11 -1.06 -9.31
CA LYS A 139 0.51 -0.44 -8.12
C LYS A 139 0.83 1.05 -8.08
N ASP A 140 -0.17 1.86 -7.81
CA ASP A 140 0.04 3.24 -7.37
C ASP A 140 0.42 3.29 -5.88
N ALA A 141 0.78 4.46 -5.39
CA ALA A 141 1.26 4.65 -4.02
C ALA A 141 0.24 4.26 -2.95
N LEU A 142 -1.07 4.51 -3.17
CA LEU A 142 -2.10 4.17 -2.20
C LEU A 142 -2.41 2.68 -2.20
N ALA A 143 -2.60 2.08 -3.37
CA ALA A 143 -2.78 0.64 -3.51
C ALA A 143 -1.56 -0.13 -2.94
N PHE A 144 -0.34 0.39 -3.17
CA PHE A 144 0.87 -0.19 -2.60
C PHE A 144 0.90 -0.10 -1.06
N LEU A 145 0.52 1.02 -0.46
CA LEU A 145 0.44 1.17 1.00
C LEU A 145 -0.48 0.10 1.62
N TYR A 146 -1.66 -0.12 1.03
CA TYR A 146 -2.59 -1.12 1.53
C TYR A 146 -2.11 -2.56 1.27
N PHE A 147 -1.43 -2.80 0.17
CA PHE A 147 -0.72 -4.07 -0.08
C PHE A 147 0.36 -4.33 0.98
N VAL A 148 1.16 -3.33 1.34
CA VAL A 148 2.15 -3.43 2.43
C VAL A 148 1.48 -3.84 3.74
N ARG A 149 0.39 -3.20 4.12
CA ARG A 149 -0.37 -3.51 5.33
C ARG A 149 -0.87 -4.96 5.32
N GLN A 150 -1.37 -5.44 4.19
CA GLN A 150 -1.78 -6.84 4.02
C GLN A 150 -0.59 -7.80 4.20
N GLU A 151 0.53 -7.56 3.54
CA GLU A 151 1.73 -8.40 3.66
C GLU A 151 2.24 -8.44 5.11
N LEU A 152 2.33 -7.29 5.78
CA LEU A 152 2.71 -7.20 7.19
C LEU A 152 1.74 -7.96 8.10
N SER A 153 0.43 -7.95 7.82
CA SER A 153 -0.56 -8.70 8.59
C SER A 153 -0.37 -10.21 8.50
N GLN A 154 0.29 -10.67 7.43
CA GLN A 154 0.66 -12.06 7.19
C GLN A 154 2.11 -12.37 7.59
N GLY A 155 2.79 -11.43 8.26
CA GLY A 155 4.18 -11.59 8.69
C GLY A 155 5.21 -11.55 7.55
N ARG A 156 4.85 -10.97 6.41
CA ARG A 156 5.74 -10.87 5.24
C ARG A 156 6.11 -9.42 4.96
N MET A 157 7.31 -9.21 4.42
CA MET A 157 7.74 -7.93 3.86
C MET A 157 7.61 -7.99 2.34
N PRO A 158 6.95 -7.02 1.70
CA PRO A 158 6.87 -6.95 0.25
C PRO A 158 8.26 -6.89 -0.38
N PRO A 159 8.49 -7.54 -1.53
CA PRO A 159 9.73 -7.39 -2.28
C PRO A 159 9.84 -5.98 -2.86
N ARG A 160 11.07 -5.60 -3.24
CA ARG A 160 11.32 -4.39 -4.03
C ARG A 160 10.47 -4.44 -5.30
N GLN A 161 9.80 -3.34 -5.61
CA GLN A 161 8.97 -3.23 -6.81
C GLN A 161 8.81 -1.79 -7.26
N THR A 162 8.43 -1.64 -8.53
CA THR A 162 8.03 -0.34 -9.10
C THR A 162 6.65 0.05 -8.62
N VAL A 163 6.52 1.28 -8.15
CA VAL A 163 5.26 1.92 -7.72
C VAL A 163 5.09 3.23 -8.47
N PHE A 164 3.88 3.54 -8.88
CA PHE A 164 3.57 4.71 -9.68
C PHE A 164 3.00 5.84 -8.81
N PHE A 165 3.51 7.05 -9.04
CA PHE A 165 3.05 8.27 -8.35
C PHE A 165 3.28 9.50 -9.21
N GLY A 166 2.64 9.56 -10.38
CA GLY A 166 2.89 10.52 -11.44
C GLY A 166 4.20 10.24 -12.22
N ALA A 167 4.94 9.22 -11.80
CA ALA A 167 6.11 8.65 -12.44
C ALA A 167 6.42 7.28 -11.79
N PRO A 168 7.20 6.40 -12.42
CA PRO A 168 7.65 5.17 -11.80
C PRO A 168 8.75 5.43 -10.76
N TYR A 169 8.64 4.78 -9.59
CA TYR A 169 9.61 4.78 -8.51
C TYR A 169 9.90 3.36 -8.07
N GLU A 170 11.17 3.02 -7.90
CA GLU A 170 11.57 1.78 -7.23
C GLU A 170 11.45 1.96 -5.72
N ILE A 171 10.64 1.12 -5.07
CA ILE A 171 10.48 1.12 -3.63
C ILE A 171 11.06 -0.16 -3.03
N LYS A 172 11.90 0.02 -2.03
CA LYS A 172 12.43 -1.04 -1.17
C LYS A 172 11.99 -0.77 0.26
N LEU A 173 11.48 -1.80 0.93
CA LEU A 173 11.11 -1.77 2.34
C LEU A 173 12.04 -2.67 3.14
N ASP A 174 12.57 -2.17 4.23
CA ASP A 174 13.41 -2.90 5.17
C ASP A 174 12.78 -2.85 6.56
N SER A 175 12.64 -4.01 7.21
CA SER A 175 12.21 -4.07 8.61
C SER A 175 13.34 -3.60 9.51
N VAL A 176 13.06 -2.61 10.36
CA VAL A 176 14.00 -2.12 11.37
C VAL A 176 13.80 -2.83 12.70
N GLY A 177 12.57 -3.29 12.97
CA GLY A 177 12.19 -3.95 14.21
C GLY A 177 10.97 -3.33 14.86
N MET A 178 10.79 -3.56 16.14
CA MET A 178 9.70 -2.97 16.91
C MET A 178 10.16 -1.66 17.57
N GLU A 179 9.32 -0.63 17.51
CA GLU A 179 9.52 0.65 18.18
C GLU A 179 8.22 1.12 18.82
N SER A 180 8.29 1.71 20.00
CA SER A 180 7.13 2.34 20.63
C SER A 180 7.00 3.79 20.17
N VAL A 181 5.83 4.14 19.63
CA VAL A 181 5.50 5.51 19.23
C VAL A 181 4.39 6.07 20.12
N LYS A 182 4.33 7.39 20.23
CA LYS A 182 3.23 8.07 20.92
C LYS A 182 2.08 8.32 19.95
N ILE A 183 0.86 7.98 20.36
CA ILE A 183 -0.38 8.36 19.69
C ILE A 183 -1.25 9.05 20.75
N GLY A 184 -1.38 10.36 20.64
CA GLY A 184 -1.92 11.17 21.74
C GLY A 184 -1.08 10.98 23.02
N ASN A 185 -1.70 10.56 24.12
CA ASN A 185 -1.02 10.30 25.40
C ASN A 185 -0.57 8.84 25.59
N ALA A 186 -0.88 7.94 24.66
CA ALA A 186 -0.56 6.52 24.78
C ALA A 186 0.75 6.18 24.05
N SER A 187 1.60 5.34 24.68
CA SER A 187 2.72 4.69 24.02
C SER A 187 2.26 3.36 23.45
N VAL A 188 2.42 3.15 22.15
CA VAL A 188 1.94 1.96 21.43
C VAL A 188 3.10 1.30 20.69
N ALA A 189 3.17 -0.03 20.77
CA ALA A 189 4.15 -0.80 20.01
C ALA A 189 3.78 -0.82 18.54
N THR A 190 4.78 -0.62 17.68
CA THR A 190 4.64 -0.61 16.22
C THR A 190 5.74 -1.44 15.57
N ASP A 191 5.46 -1.93 14.36
CA ASP A 191 6.49 -2.42 13.47
C ASP A 191 7.10 -1.22 12.71
N HIS A 192 8.38 -0.98 12.90
CA HIS A 192 9.13 0.07 12.22
C HIS A 192 9.68 -0.45 10.88
N VAL A 193 9.30 0.19 9.81
CA VAL A 193 9.71 -0.12 8.43
C VAL A 193 10.36 1.10 7.80
N LYS A 194 11.55 0.92 7.25
CA LYS A 194 12.25 1.95 6.47
C LYS A 194 11.91 1.78 5.00
N ALA A 195 11.40 2.83 4.38
CA ALA A 195 11.15 2.89 2.95
C ALA A 195 12.27 3.66 2.25
N SER A 196 12.83 3.06 1.20
CA SER A 196 13.77 3.70 0.27
C SER A 196 13.10 3.84 -1.08
N VAL A 197 12.94 5.07 -1.56
CA VAL A 197 12.29 5.43 -2.82
C VAL A 197 13.31 6.02 -3.75
N THR A 198 13.46 5.44 -4.95
CA THR A 198 14.40 5.90 -5.97
C THR A 198 13.68 6.06 -7.30
N GLY A 199 13.86 7.19 -7.96
CA GLY A 199 13.27 7.48 -9.27
C GLY A 199 13.87 8.74 -9.88
N ALA A 200 13.41 9.10 -11.06
CA ALA A 200 13.96 10.23 -11.81
C ALA A 200 13.87 11.58 -11.06
N SER A 201 12.84 11.76 -10.23
CA SER A 201 12.57 13.01 -9.52
C SER A 201 12.67 12.90 -7.99
N ALA A 202 13.00 11.73 -7.46
CA ALA A 202 13.15 11.54 -6.02
C ALA A 202 14.19 10.47 -5.70
N ASN A 203 14.96 10.74 -4.65
CA ASN A 203 15.80 9.75 -3.95
C ASN A 203 15.67 10.08 -2.46
N ILE A 204 14.73 9.41 -1.79
CA ILE A 204 14.35 9.72 -0.40
C ILE A 204 14.17 8.43 0.40
N ASN A 205 14.59 8.51 1.66
CA ASN A 205 14.25 7.49 2.66
C ASN A 205 13.30 8.11 3.67
N PHE A 206 12.33 7.34 4.13
CA PHE A 206 11.42 7.74 5.20
C PHE A 206 11.00 6.53 6.04
N ASP A 207 10.48 6.81 7.22
CA ASP A 207 10.13 5.78 8.19
C ASP A 207 8.61 5.65 8.31
N LEU A 208 8.15 4.41 8.32
CA LEU A 208 6.76 4.01 8.48
C LEU A 208 6.61 3.19 9.76
N PHE A 209 5.57 3.47 10.53
CA PHE A 209 5.29 2.77 11.77
C PHE A 209 3.87 2.21 11.72
N PHE A 210 3.75 0.89 11.77
CA PHE A 210 2.47 0.21 11.68
C PHE A 210 2.09 -0.35 13.05
N LEU A 211 0.84 -0.15 13.49
CA LEU A 211 0.31 -0.79 14.69
C LEU A 211 0.37 -2.32 14.53
N GLN A 212 0.52 -3.01 15.65
CA GLN A 212 0.47 -4.47 15.68
C GLN A 212 -0.98 -5.01 15.73
N ASP A 213 -1.93 -4.21 15.27
CA ASP A 213 -3.30 -4.65 15.08
C ASP A 213 -3.45 -5.53 13.82
N ARG A 214 -4.62 -6.15 13.66
CA ARG A 214 -4.89 -7.02 12.51
C ARG A 214 -4.83 -6.27 11.18
N ALA A 215 -5.18 -5.00 11.16
CA ALA A 215 -5.21 -4.16 9.96
C ALA A 215 -3.84 -3.55 9.63
N ARG A 216 -2.84 -3.70 10.53
CA ARG A 216 -1.54 -3.04 10.39
C ARG A 216 -1.71 -1.56 10.09
N THR A 217 -2.51 -0.90 10.94
CA THR A 217 -2.84 0.52 10.78
C THR A 217 -1.58 1.36 10.77
N LEU A 218 -1.44 2.25 9.78
CA LEU A 218 -0.33 3.20 9.71
C LEU A 218 -0.47 4.21 10.85
N ALA A 219 0.44 4.18 11.81
CA ALA A 219 0.39 5.00 13.01
C ALA A 219 1.16 6.32 12.87
N LEU A 220 2.30 6.24 12.16
CA LEU A 220 3.21 7.37 12.04
C LEU A 220 4.01 7.24 10.74
N VAL A 221 4.21 8.36 10.07
CA VAL A 221 5.18 8.52 8.98
C VAL A 221 6.16 9.61 9.38
N ARG A 222 7.46 9.37 9.24
CA ARG A 222 8.51 10.36 9.42
C ARG A 222 9.26 10.58 8.12
N VAL A 223 9.24 11.80 7.62
CA VAL A 223 9.87 12.17 6.34
C VAL A 223 10.98 13.19 6.62
N PRO A 224 12.26 12.81 6.48
CA PRO A 224 13.37 13.76 6.61
C PRO A 224 13.42 14.65 5.37
N LEU A 225 13.27 15.95 5.56
CA LEU A 225 13.42 16.99 4.56
C LEU A 225 14.56 17.95 4.96
N ALA A 226 14.93 18.86 4.06
CA ALA A 226 16.03 19.81 4.31
C ALA A 226 15.83 20.69 5.57
N LEU A 227 14.56 20.94 5.94
CA LEU A 227 14.20 21.75 7.11
C LEU A 227 13.99 20.93 8.40
N GLY A 228 14.25 19.62 8.35
CA GLY A 228 14.06 18.67 9.47
C GLY A 228 13.08 17.55 9.15
N THR A 229 12.74 16.75 10.15
CA THR A 229 11.87 15.60 9.99
C THR A 229 10.42 15.97 10.26
N PHE A 230 9.60 15.93 9.22
CA PHE A 230 8.15 16.10 9.31
C PHE A 230 7.48 14.78 9.65
N SER A 231 6.33 14.85 10.33
CA SER A 231 5.57 13.66 10.66
C SER A 231 4.08 13.76 10.29
N LEU A 232 3.50 12.62 9.92
CA LEU A 232 2.07 12.38 9.92
C LEU A 232 1.78 11.45 11.09
N GLU A 233 1.01 11.90 12.07
CA GLU A 233 0.73 11.17 13.30
C GLU A 233 -0.75 10.86 13.40
N LEU A 234 -1.09 9.57 13.56
CA LEU A 234 -2.47 9.11 13.70
C LEU A 234 -3.15 9.81 14.88
N VAL A 235 -4.33 10.37 14.64
CA VAL A 235 -5.18 10.99 15.65
C VAL A 235 -6.25 9.97 16.06
N LYS A 236 -6.43 9.76 17.35
CA LYS A 236 -7.48 8.89 17.92
C LYS A 236 -8.82 9.61 18.02
#